data_90d6fca21e6887b301d9a07904ab470e
#
_entry.id   90d6fca21e6887b301d9a07904ab470e
#
_cell.length_a   1.000
_cell.length_b   1.000
_cell.length_c   1.000
_cell.angle_alpha   90.00
_cell.angle_beta   90.00
_cell.angle_gamma   90.00
#
_symmetry.space_group_name_H-M   'P 1'
#
loop_
_entity.id
_entity.type
_entity.pdbx_description
1 polymer ?
#
loop_
_entity_poly.entity_id
_entity_poly.type
_entity_poly.pdbx_seq_one_letter_code
_entity_poly.pdbx_strand_id
1 'polypeptide(L)'
;MEDYQYQPLISGDHRIRLVKLDQGEKTGVITCSVIQCPLSAAPEYEAVSYCWGDPREQTQVVCDGKILNVPLNLRKFLLRTRAKGRQRTLWIDSICVNQADDDEKASQVREMHQVYRKASRTLIWLGPDSENSTLGIQFALWLSKLSAASEAEKNTWRYWWGKNWECYGISLRQWAAFFELFERPWFSRAWTVQEAVLSSNAWITCGDNAISWSALVGALLFSFTDQLVRKLVLGVLKLTEYLY
;
A
#
# COMPACT_ATOMS: atom_id res chain seq x y z
N MET A 1 4.44 -29.45 -12.53
CA MET A 1 4.42 -28.26 -13.41
C MET A 1 5.84 -27.79 -13.58
N GLU A 2 6.20 -27.30 -14.76
CA GLU A 2 7.52 -26.70 -15.01
C GLU A 2 7.64 -25.33 -14.33
N ASP A 3 8.89 -24.88 -14.12
CA ASP A 3 9.15 -23.53 -13.61
C ASP A 3 8.90 -22.46 -14.69
N TYR A 4 8.38 -21.30 -14.27
CA TYR A 4 8.15 -20.17 -15.15
C TYR A 4 9.48 -19.62 -15.68
N GLN A 5 9.55 -19.41 -16.98
CA GLN A 5 10.73 -18.85 -17.65
C GLN A 5 10.36 -17.50 -18.27
N TYR A 6 11.12 -16.47 -17.93
CA TYR A 6 10.93 -15.14 -18.50
C TYR A 6 11.29 -15.12 -19.99
N GLN A 7 10.40 -14.61 -20.81
CA GLN A 7 10.74 -14.23 -22.17
C GLN A 7 11.39 -12.84 -22.12
N PRO A 8 12.54 -12.64 -22.81
CA PRO A 8 13.20 -11.33 -22.85
C PRO A 8 12.25 -10.21 -23.28
N LEU A 9 12.41 -9.04 -22.73
CA LEU A 9 11.72 -7.84 -23.23
C LEU A 9 12.32 -7.46 -24.59
N ILE A 10 11.46 -7.22 -25.58
CA ILE A 10 11.90 -6.80 -26.92
C ILE A 10 12.57 -5.43 -26.78
N SER A 11 13.82 -5.34 -27.20
CA SER A 11 14.61 -4.09 -27.15
C SER A 11 14.02 -3.01 -28.06
N GLY A 12 14.16 -1.74 -27.68
CA GLY A 12 13.84 -0.57 -28.50
C GLY A 12 12.60 0.22 -28.09
N ASP A 13 11.61 -0.39 -27.47
CA ASP A 13 10.43 0.29 -26.93
C ASP A 13 10.43 0.12 -25.42
N HIS A 14 10.25 1.17 -24.63
CA HIS A 14 10.07 1.11 -23.17
C HIS A 14 8.96 0.08 -22.79
N ARG A 15 9.32 -1.21 -22.88
CA ARG A 15 8.37 -2.30 -22.67
C ARG A 15 8.34 -2.71 -21.21
N ILE A 16 7.14 -3.06 -20.79
CA ILE A 16 6.88 -3.60 -19.46
C ILE A 16 6.13 -4.93 -19.57
N ARG A 17 6.18 -5.71 -18.50
CA ARG A 17 5.25 -6.83 -18.29
C ARG A 17 4.13 -6.38 -17.37
N LEU A 18 2.94 -6.90 -17.60
CA LEU A 18 1.78 -6.74 -16.73
C LEU A 18 1.23 -8.11 -16.38
N VAL A 19 0.85 -8.27 -15.13
CA VAL A 19 0.20 -9.47 -14.60
C VAL A 19 -1.31 -9.34 -14.75
N LYS A 20 -1.93 -10.29 -15.40
CA LYS A 20 -3.39 -10.47 -15.37
C LYS A 20 -3.72 -11.46 -14.26
N LEU A 21 -4.15 -10.94 -13.12
CA LEU A 21 -4.55 -11.75 -11.98
C LEU A 21 -5.95 -12.30 -12.19
N ASP A 22 -6.06 -13.62 -12.18
CA ASP A 22 -7.37 -14.25 -12.37
C ASP A 22 -8.28 -14.03 -11.18
N GLN A 23 -9.57 -14.03 -11.46
CA GLN A 23 -10.60 -14.00 -10.44
C GLN A 23 -10.51 -15.24 -9.53
N GLY A 24 -10.98 -15.09 -8.31
CA GLY A 24 -10.98 -16.22 -7.38
C GLY A 24 -11.39 -15.82 -5.97
N GLU A 25 -11.44 -16.82 -5.10
CA GLU A 25 -11.70 -16.59 -3.67
C GLU A 25 -10.42 -16.16 -2.94
N LYS A 26 -10.57 -15.57 -1.76
CA LYS A 26 -9.45 -15.16 -0.90
C LYS A 26 -8.58 -16.33 -0.38
N THR A 27 -8.85 -17.53 -0.85
CA THR A 27 -8.14 -18.79 -0.48
C THR A 27 -7.77 -19.59 -1.73
N GLY A 28 -6.86 -20.56 -1.59
CA GLY A 28 -6.52 -21.50 -2.66
C GLY A 28 -5.38 -21.05 -3.57
N VAL A 29 -5.29 -21.70 -4.73
CA VAL A 29 -4.24 -21.45 -5.71
C VAL A 29 -4.45 -20.10 -6.38
N ILE A 30 -3.37 -19.34 -6.53
CA ILE A 30 -3.35 -18.10 -7.30
C ILE A 30 -2.91 -18.45 -8.71
N THR A 31 -3.74 -18.08 -9.69
CA THR A 31 -3.42 -18.17 -11.12
C THR A 31 -3.33 -16.78 -11.71
N CYS A 32 -2.41 -16.61 -12.65
CA CYS A 32 -2.23 -15.37 -13.39
C CYS A 32 -1.59 -15.66 -14.74
N SER A 33 -1.60 -14.67 -15.60
CA SER A 33 -0.82 -14.66 -16.85
C SER A 33 -0.02 -13.38 -16.97
N VAL A 34 1.05 -13.39 -17.77
CA VAL A 34 1.90 -12.23 -18.01
C VAL A 34 1.79 -11.81 -19.46
N ILE A 35 1.55 -10.54 -19.69
CA ILE A 35 1.58 -9.93 -21.02
C ILE A 35 2.73 -8.92 -21.11
N GLN A 36 3.30 -8.76 -22.31
CA GLN A 36 4.28 -7.72 -22.62
C GLN A 36 3.65 -6.65 -23.50
N CYS A 37 3.89 -5.39 -23.19
CA CYS A 37 3.42 -4.26 -23.98
C CYS A 37 4.39 -3.07 -23.89
N PRO A 38 4.41 -2.17 -24.89
CA PRO A 38 5.04 -0.86 -24.73
C PRO A 38 4.35 -0.09 -23.61
N LEU A 39 5.10 0.57 -22.76
CA LEU A 39 4.52 1.40 -21.68
C LEU A 39 3.60 2.50 -22.23
N SER A 40 3.91 3.02 -23.44
CA SER A 40 3.08 4.02 -24.13
C SER A 40 1.69 3.52 -24.51
N ALA A 41 1.57 2.21 -24.83
CA ALA A 41 0.35 1.54 -25.27
C ALA A 41 -0.16 0.50 -24.24
N ALA A 42 0.27 0.62 -22.98
CA ALA A 42 -0.19 -0.26 -21.92
C ALA A 42 -1.70 -0.10 -21.69
N PRO A 43 -2.45 -1.20 -21.54
CA PRO A 43 -3.84 -1.13 -21.10
C PRO A 43 -3.92 -0.51 -19.71
N GLU A 44 -5.11 -0.16 -19.27
CA GLU A 44 -5.31 0.29 -17.88
C GLU A 44 -4.79 -0.78 -16.89
N TYR A 45 -3.94 -0.36 -15.96
CA TYR A 45 -3.37 -1.22 -14.93
C TYR A 45 -3.20 -0.50 -13.59
N GLU A 46 -3.06 -1.28 -12.55
CA GLU A 46 -2.77 -0.79 -11.20
C GLU A 46 -1.33 -1.18 -10.82
N ALA A 47 -0.55 -0.24 -10.30
CA ALA A 47 0.79 -0.54 -9.80
C ALA A 47 0.73 -0.98 -8.33
N VAL A 48 1.55 -1.97 -7.96
CA VAL A 48 1.59 -2.51 -6.61
C VAL A 48 2.89 -2.08 -5.93
N SER A 49 2.75 -1.44 -4.78
CA SER A 49 3.84 -1.05 -3.91
C SER A 49 3.75 -1.84 -2.59
N TYR A 50 4.78 -2.64 -2.28
CA TYR A 50 4.77 -3.48 -1.07
C TYR A 50 6.19 -3.80 -0.61
N CYS A 51 6.33 -4.20 0.65
CA CYS A 51 7.59 -4.72 1.16
C CYS A 51 7.71 -6.22 0.83
N TRP A 52 8.80 -6.65 0.21
CA TRP A 52 8.99 -8.07 -0.18
C TRP A 52 9.03 -9.00 1.03
N GLY A 53 9.54 -8.51 2.17
CA GLY A 53 9.73 -9.30 3.39
C GLY A 53 11.07 -10.06 3.39
N ASP A 54 11.14 -11.13 4.17
CA ASP A 54 12.32 -11.99 4.23
C ASP A 54 12.48 -12.76 2.90
N PRO A 55 13.64 -12.66 2.22
CA PRO A 55 13.89 -13.38 0.96
C PRO A 55 13.75 -14.91 1.08
N ARG A 56 13.86 -15.47 2.28
CA ARG A 56 13.67 -16.90 2.55
C ARG A 56 12.20 -17.31 2.58
N GLU A 57 11.29 -16.37 2.82
CA GLU A 57 9.85 -16.60 2.82
C GLU A 57 9.27 -16.52 1.42
N GLN A 58 9.43 -17.59 0.65
CA GLN A 58 8.92 -17.74 -0.70
C GLN A 58 7.71 -18.67 -0.74
N THR A 59 6.86 -18.48 -1.73
CA THR A 59 5.70 -19.32 -2.02
C THR A 59 5.45 -19.38 -3.52
N GLN A 60 4.55 -20.25 -3.95
CA GLN A 60 4.29 -20.50 -5.35
C GLN A 60 2.95 -19.94 -5.79
N VAL A 61 2.94 -19.42 -7.01
CA VAL A 61 1.75 -19.07 -7.79
C VAL A 61 1.85 -19.76 -9.17
N VAL A 62 0.74 -19.94 -9.84
CA VAL A 62 0.71 -20.48 -11.21
C VAL A 62 0.64 -19.32 -12.19
N CYS A 63 1.68 -19.15 -12.99
CA CYS A 63 1.80 -18.10 -13.99
C CYS A 63 1.93 -18.73 -15.38
N ASP A 64 0.99 -18.47 -16.29
CA ASP A 64 0.93 -19.08 -17.62
C ASP A 64 1.01 -20.62 -17.57
N GLY A 65 0.34 -21.23 -16.56
CA GLY A 65 0.35 -22.69 -16.35
C GLY A 65 1.64 -23.25 -15.75
N LYS A 66 2.60 -22.43 -15.37
CA LYS A 66 3.91 -22.79 -14.80
C LYS A 66 4.06 -22.27 -13.37
N ILE A 67 5.01 -22.86 -12.62
CA ILE A 67 5.27 -22.44 -11.24
C ILE A 67 6.17 -21.20 -11.23
N LEU A 68 5.71 -20.17 -10.53
CA LEU A 68 6.50 -18.96 -10.26
C LEU A 68 6.64 -18.78 -8.75
N ASN A 69 7.87 -18.68 -8.27
CA ASN A 69 8.16 -18.37 -6.87
C ASN A 69 8.00 -16.86 -6.65
N VAL A 70 7.27 -16.50 -5.61
CA VAL A 70 7.00 -15.12 -5.24
C VAL A 70 7.16 -14.92 -3.73
N PRO A 71 7.44 -13.68 -3.24
CA PRO A 71 7.45 -13.41 -1.81
C PRO A 71 6.12 -13.78 -1.14
N LEU A 72 6.19 -14.37 0.04
CA LEU A 72 5.00 -14.74 0.81
C LEU A 72 4.07 -13.55 1.07
N ASN A 73 4.64 -12.35 1.32
CA ASN A 73 3.85 -11.14 1.51
C ASN A 73 3.09 -10.73 0.24
N LEU A 74 3.67 -10.93 -0.95
CA LEU A 74 2.97 -10.72 -2.21
C LEU A 74 1.78 -11.68 -2.36
N ARG A 75 1.96 -12.96 -2.02
CA ARG A 75 0.85 -13.93 -2.07
C ARG A 75 -0.32 -13.49 -1.18
N LYS A 76 -0.05 -12.99 0.02
CA LYS A 76 -1.09 -12.44 0.93
C LYS A 76 -1.84 -11.29 0.28
N PHE A 77 -1.13 -10.37 -0.37
CA PHE A 77 -1.73 -9.26 -1.13
C PHE A 77 -2.59 -9.78 -2.30
N LEU A 78 -2.08 -10.70 -3.11
CA LEU A 78 -2.81 -11.24 -4.27
C LEU A 78 -4.10 -11.95 -3.85
N LEU A 79 -4.06 -12.76 -2.80
CA LEU A 79 -5.26 -13.40 -2.24
C LEU A 79 -6.31 -12.40 -1.78
N ARG A 80 -5.86 -11.31 -1.16
CA ARG A 80 -6.73 -10.24 -0.68
C ARG A 80 -7.32 -9.42 -1.82
N THR A 81 -6.54 -9.20 -2.88
CA THR A 81 -6.84 -8.27 -3.97
C THR A 81 -7.68 -8.91 -5.07
N ARG A 82 -7.52 -10.22 -5.32
CA ARG A 82 -8.35 -10.90 -6.32
C ARG A 82 -9.82 -10.87 -5.92
N ALA A 83 -10.68 -10.58 -6.89
CA ALA A 83 -12.12 -10.44 -6.69
C ALA A 83 -12.89 -11.51 -7.48
N LYS A 84 -14.08 -11.86 -7.01
CA LYS A 84 -15.01 -12.69 -7.80
C LYS A 84 -15.51 -11.91 -9.01
N GLY A 85 -15.53 -12.55 -10.18
CA GLY A 85 -16.11 -12.02 -11.41
C GLY A 85 -15.28 -10.93 -12.13
N ARG A 86 -14.07 -10.62 -11.67
CA ARG A 86 -13.23 -9.60 -12.32
C ARG A 86 -11.75 -9.99 -12.32
N GLN A 87 -11.16 -10.06 -13.52
CA GLN A 87 -9.71 -10.10 -13.68
C GLN A 87 -9.11 -8.71 -13.42
N ARG A 88 -7.92 -8.65 -12.81
CA ARG A 88 -7.19 -7.39 -12.57
C ARG A 88 -5.89 -7.39 -13.33
N THR A 89 -5.55 -6.25 -13.93
CA THR A 89 -4.26 -6.03 -14.58
C THR A 89 -3.36 -5.26 -13.61
N LEU A 90 -2.23 -5.85 -13.24
CA LEU A 90 -1.34 -5.32 -12.21
C LEU A 90 0.08 -5.19 -12.76
N TRP A 91 0.80 -4.17 -12.33
CA TRP A 91 2.26 -4.13 -12.40
C TRP A 91 2.83 -4.42 -11.02
N ILE A 92 3.67 -5.44 -10.92
CA ILE A 92 4.26 -5.95 -9.68
C ILE A 92 5.73 -6.18 -9.95
N ASP A 93 6.60 -5.43 -9.30
CA ASP A 93 8.05 -5.44 -9.53
C ASP A 93 8.67 -6.85 -9.48
N SER A 94 8.30 -7.66 -8.50
CA SER A 94 8.84 -9.01 -8.32
C SER A 94 8.36 -10.04 -9.34
N ILE A 95 7.31 -9.74 -10.14
CA ILE A 95 6.81 -10.61 -11.22
C ILE A 95 7.08 -9.97 -12.58
N CYS A 96 6.92 -8.67 -12.72
CA CYS A 96 7.02 -7.97 -14.00
C CYS A 96 8.46 -7.75 -14.43
N VAL A 97 9.43 -7.80 -13.50
CA VAL A 97 10.86 -7.64 -13.76
C VAL A 97 11.55 -8.98 -13.56
N ASN A 98 12.34 -9.41 -14.55
CA ASN A 98 13.19 -10.59 -14.37
C ASN A 98 14.31 -10.28 -13.37
N GLN A 99 14.16 -10.77 -12.14
CA GLN A 99 15.10 -10.47 -11.05
C GLN A 99 16.46 -11.17 -11.22
N ALA A 100 16.55 -12.17 -12.12
CA ALA A 100 17.79 -12.88 -12.43
C ALA A 100 18.59 -12.23 -13.57
N ASP A 101 18.04 -11.22 -14.25
CA ASP A 101 18.67 -10.47 -15.33
C ASP A 101 19.00 -9.06 -14.83
N ASP A 102 20.26 -8.80 -14.50
CA ASP A 102 20.69 -7.54 -13.92
C ASP A 102 20.58 -6.37 -14.91
N ASP A 103 20.73 -6.59 -16.22
CA ASP A 103 20.59 -5.56 -17.26
C ASP A 103 19.11 -5.16 -17.41
N GLU A 104 18.21 -6.13 -17.49
CA GLU A 104 16.78 -5.87 -17.50
C GLU A 104 16.34 -5.15 -16.22
N LYS A 105 16.76 -5.64 -15.06
CA LYS A 105 16.44 -5.03 -13.77
C LYS A 105 16.89 -3.59 -13.70
N ALA A 106 18.14 -3.28 -14.07
CA ALA A 106 18.66 -1.93 -14.08
C ALA A 106 17.87 -1.01 -15.03
N SER A 107 17.46 -1.52 -16.19
CA SER A 107 16.63 -0.81 -17.16
C SER A 107 15.23 -0.52 -16.61
N GLN A 108 14.56 -1.54 -16.05
CA GLN A 108 13.20 -1.41 -15.51
C GLN A 108 13.15 -0.50 -14.28
N VAL A 109 14.16 -0.54 -13.40
CA VAL A 109 14.26 0.37 -12.25
C VAL A 109 14.32 1.84 -12.69
N ARG A 110 15.05 2.16 -13.76
CA ARG A 110 15.07 3.52 -14.31
C ARG A 110 13.71 3.99 -14.80
N GLU A 111 12.88 3.09 -15.31
CA GLU A 111 11.55 3.39 -15.85
C GLU A 111 10.42 3.32 -14.81
N MET A 112 10.68 2.81 -13.61
CA MET A 112 9.65 2.63 -12.56
C MET A 112 8.86 3.92 -12.29
N HIS A 113 9.50 5.07 -12.32
CA HIS A 113 8.83 6.36 -12.10
C HIS A 113 7.72 6.62 -13.15
N GLN A 114 7.91 6.21 -14.39
CA GLN A 114 6.89 6.33 -15.44
C GLN A 114 5.79 5.28 -15.26
N VAL A 115 6.15 4.07 -14.83
CA VAL A 115 5.18 3.00 -14.55
C VAL A 115 4.19 3.44 -13.46
N TYR A 116 4.67 3.95 -12.33
CA TYR A 116 3.80 4.46 -11.27
C TYR A 116 2.97 5.67 -11.68
N ARG A 117 3.53 6.57 -12.49
CA ARG A 117 2.83 7.76 -13.00
C ARG A 117 1.70 7.41 -13.95
N LYS A 118 1.85 6.36 -14.79
CA LYS A 118 0.86 5.93 -15.79
C LYS A 118 -0.20 4.98 -15.23
N ALA A 119 0.05 4.37 -14.09
CA ALA A 119 -0.92 3.49 -13.47
C ALA A 119 -2.22 4.26 -13.14
N SER A 120 -3.38 3.62 -13.36
CA SER A 120 -4.68 4.19 -13.00
C SER A 120 -4.82 4.40 -11.49
N ARG A 121 -4.10 3.58 -10.71
CA ARG A 121 -3.86 3.78 -9.27
C ARG A 121 -2.64 3.01 -8.80
N THR A 122 -2.10 3.42 -7.65
CA THR A 122 -1.11 2.64 -6.91
C THR A 122 -1.75 2.00 -5.69
N LEU A 123 -1.57 0.69 -5.55
CA LEU A 123 -2.02 -0.09 -4.40
C LEU A 123 -0.83 -0.30 -3.46
N ILE A 124 -0.85 0.40 -2.35
CA ILE A 124 0.17 0.28 -1.30
C ILE A 124 -0.28 -0.78 -0.31
N TRP A 125 0.50 -1.85 -0.16
CA TRP A 125 0.21 -2.93 0.75
C TRP A 125 1.10 -2.85 2.00
N LEU A 126 0.50 -2.55 3.15
CA LEU A 126 1.18 -2.50 4.44
C LEU A 126 1.33 -3.87 5.12
N GLY A 127 0.75 -4.91 4.54
CA GLY A 127 0.73 -6.25 5.12
C GLY A 127 -0.66 -6.68 5.63
N PRO A 128 -0.73 -7.87 6.23
CA PRO A 128 -1.97 -8.38 6.82
C PRO A 128 -2.40 -7.52 8.02
N ASP A 129 -3.64 -7.75 8.47
CA ASP A 129 -4.17 -7.14 9.69
C ASP A 129 -3.27 -7.43 10.91
N SER A 130 -3.15 -6.44 11.77
CA SER A 130 -2.75 -6.60 13.16
C SER A 130 -3.94 -6.28 14.07
N GLU A 131 -3.80 -6.55 15.35
CA GLU A 131 -4.86 -6.26 16.35
C GLU A 131 -5.34 -4.81 16.30
N ASN A 132 -4.45 -3.87 15.99
CA ASN A 132 -4.72 -2.43 15.97
C ASN A 132 -4.92 -1.83 14.59
N SER A 133 -4.62 -2.55 13.49
CA SER A 133 -4.62 -1.94 12.14
C SER A 133 -5.98 -1.40 11.72
N THR A 134 -7.06 -2.11 12.01
CA THR A 134 -8.43 -1.64 11.76
C THR A 134 -8.74 -0.36 12.54
N LEU A 135 -8.40 -0.34 13.82
CA LEU A 135 -8.61 0.82 14.68
C LEU A 135 -7.80 2.03 14.19
N GLY A 136 -6.53 1.82 13.83
CA GLY A 136 -5.64 2.87 13.32
C GLY A 136 -6.16 3.48 12.01
N ILE A 137 -6.61 2.65 11.06
CA ILE A 137 -7.17 3.14 9.78
C ILE A 137 -8.50 3.87 10.00
N GLN A 138 -9.38 3.35 10.84
CA GLN A 138 -10.64 4.03 11.16
C GLN A 138 -10.40 5.39 11.83
N PHE A 139 -9.43 5.46 12.72
CA PHE A 139 -9.05 6.71 13.36
C PHE A 139 -8.39 7.69 12.37
N ALA A 140 -7.52 7.20 11.46
CA ALA A 140 -6.97 8.01 10.39
C ALA A 140 -8.06 8.60 9.47
N LEU A 141 -9.06 7.81 9.10
CA LEU A 141 -10.21 8.28 8.32
C LEU A 141 -11.01 9.36 9.06
N TRP A 142 -11.20 9.20 10.36
CA TRP A 142 -11.87 10.21 11.18
C TRP A 142 -11.05 11.51 11.26
N LEU A 143 -9.73 11.43 11.53
CA LEU A 143 -8.82 12.59 11.52
C LEU A 143 -8.80 13.30 10.17
N SER A 144 -8.79 12.55 9.08
CA SER A 144 -8.84 13.11 7.72
C SER A 144 -10.13 13.90 7.45
N LYS A 145 -11.28 13.38 7.88
CA LYS A 145 -12.55 14.11 7.77
C LYS A 145 -12.51 15.40 8.59
N LEU A 146 -11.99 15.34 9.81
CA LEU A 146 -11.84 16.52 10.65
C LEU A 146 -10.86 17.53 10.05
N SER A 147 -9.75 17.08 9.47
CA SER A 147 -8.80 17.93 8.74
C SER A 147 -9.48 18.72 7.61
N ALA A 148 -10.38 18.09 6.88
CA ALA A 148 -11.11 18.69 5.76
C ALA A 148 -12.33 19.53 6.18
N ALA A 149 -12.73 19.49 7.46
CA ALA A 149 -13.88 20.23 7.98
C ALA A 149 -13.63 21.76 7.98
N SER A 150 -14.70 22.53 7.96
CA SER A 150 -14.65 23.99 8.10
C SER A 150 -14.07 24.41 9.46
N GLU A 151 -13.54 25.60 9.56
CA GLU A 151 -13.03 26.11 10.86
C GLU A 151 -14.13 26.25 11.92
N ALA A 152 -15.38 26.49 11.50
CA ALA A 152 -16.51 26.51 12.44
C ALA A 152 -16.76 25.11 13.04
N GLU A 153 -16.72 24.06 12.22
CA GLU A 153 -16.86 22.68 12.67
C GLU A 153 -15.67 22.24 13.54
N LYS A 154 -14.43 22.60 13.15
CA LYS A 154 -13.23 22.34 13.94
C LYS A 154 -13.29 23.06 15.31
N ASN A 155 -13.76 24.31 15.35
CA ASN A 155 -13.91 25.06 16.59
C ASN A 155 -15.00 24.47 17.50
N THR A 156 -16.10 24.02 16.94
CA THR A 156 -17.13 23.28 17.67
C THR A 156 -16.55 22.02 18.29
N TRP A 157 -15.79 21.24 17.49
CA TRP A 157 -15.13 20.03 17.94
C TRP A 157 -14.08 20.32 19.04
N ARG A 158 -13.21 21.35 18.86
CA ARG A 158 -12.21 21.78 19.85
C ARG A 158 -12.84 22.20 21.17
N TYR A 159 -13.99 22.92 21.11
CA TYR A 159 -14.71 23.36 22.30
C TYR A 159 -15.23 22.18 23.13
N TRP A 160 -15.89 21.25 22.50
CA TRP A 160 -16.44 20.10 23.18
C TRP A 160 -15.36 19.15 23.69
N TRP A 161 -14.32 18.92 22.92
CA TRP A 161 -13.21 18.04 23.28
C TRP A 161 -12.36 18.61 24.43
N GLY A 162 -12.11 19.91 24.43
CA GLY A 162 -11.39 20.58 25.53
C GLY A 162 -12.11 20.50 26.88
N LYS A 163 -13.45 20.30 26.87
CA LYS A 163 -14.24 20.16 28.11
C LYS A 163 -14.40 18.70 28.57
N ASN A 164 -14.45 17.75 27.67
CA ASN A 164 -14.82 16.36 27.97
C ASN A 164 -14.08 15.37 27.06
N TRP A 165 -12.75 15.43 27.03
CA TRP A 165 -11.94 14.58 26.15
C TRP A 165 -12.23 13.07 26.34
N GLU A 166 -12.58 12.62 27.55
CA GLU A 166 -12.96 11.25 27.84
C GLU A 166 -14.33 10.86 27.28
N CYS A 167 -15.24 11.81 27.09
CA CYS A 167 -16.60 11.54 26.62
C CYS A 167 -16.68 11.33 25.08
N TYR A 168 -15.66 11.76 24.30
CA TYR A 168 -15.68 11.64 22.85
C TYR A 168 -15.03 10.36 22.33
N GLY A 169 -14.69 9.43 23.23
CA GLY A 169 -14.23 8.08 22.85
C GLY A 169 -12.87 8.04 22.15
N ILE A 170 -12.10 9.15 22.12
CA ILE A 170 -10.75 9.15 21.62
C ILE A 170 -9.83 8.67 22.74
N SER A 171 -9.26 7.50 22.55
CA SER A 171 -8.41 6.85 23.54
C SER A 171 -6.93 6.92 23.13
N LEU A 172 -6.03 6.78 24.11
CA LEU A 172 -4.61 6.57 23.85
C LEU A 172 -4.37 5.39 22.91
N ARG A 173 -5.22 4.35 22.99
CA ARG A 173 -5.17 3.18 22.11
C ARG A 173 -5.40 3.56 20.64
N GLN A 174 -6.29 4.50 20.33
CA GLN A 174 -6.52 4.96 18.94
C GLN A 174 -5.31 5.72 18.40
N TRP A 175 -4.67 6.56 19.22
CA TRP A 175 -3.43 7.23 18.84
C TRP A 175 -2.30 6.23 18.63
N ALA A 176 -2.10 5.30 19.56
CA ALA A 176 -1.10 4.25 19.41
C ALA A 176 -1.33 3.43 18.14
N ALA A 177 -2.56 3.00 17.90
CA ALA A 177 -2.94 2.27 16.70
C ALA A 177 -2.71 3.06 15.40
N PHE A 178 -2.92 4.38 15.42
CA PHE A 178 -2.65 5.26 14.29
C PHE A 178 -1.14 5.35 13.99
N PHE A 179 -0.31 5.54 15.01
CA PHE A 179 1.14 5.63 14.83
C PHE A 179 1.75 4.27 14.47
N GLU A 180 1.24 3.16 14.99
CA GLU A 180 1.65 1.81 14.61
C GLU A 180 1.53 1.55 13.10
N LEU A 181 0.62 2.23 12.40
CA LEU A 181 0.55 2.12 10.94
C LEU A 181 1.84 2.56 10.25
N PHE A 182 2.53 3.57 10.79
CA PHE A 182 3.77 4.13 10.24
C PHE A 182 5.01 3.31 10.62
N GLU A 183 4.91 2.40 11.58
CA GLU A 183 5.96 1.45 11.94
C GLU A 183 6.02 0.25 10.98
N ARG A 184 5.02 0.12 10.10
CA ARG A 184 5.00 -0.94 9.09
C ARG A 184 6.23 -0.85 8.16
N PRO A 185 6.86 -1.99 7.82
CA PRO A 185 8.12 -2.02 7.04
C PRO A 185 8.06 -1.26 5.72
N TRP A 186 6.87 -1.04 5.17
CA TRP A 186 6.70 -0.27 3.95
C TRP A 186 7.23 1.17 4.10
N PHE A 187 6.98 1.83 5.22
CA PHE A 187 7.39 3.23 5.47
C PHE A 187 8.90 3.41 5.64
N SER A 188 9.65 2.35 5.96
CA SER A 188 11.11 2.40 6.13
C SER A 188 11.91 2.27 4.82
N ARG A 189 11.24 1.97 3.69
CA ARG A 189 11.88 1.79 2.38
C ARG A 189 12.11 3.15 1.69
N ALA A 190 13.29 3.35 1.10
CA ALA A 190 13.66 4.62 0.44
C ALA A 190 12.80 4.95 -0.80
N TRP A 191 12.34 3.94 -1.54
CA TRP A 191 11.63 4.11 -2.81
C TRP A 191 10.13 4.38 -2.66
N THR A 192 9.53 4.06 -1.52
CA THR A 192 8.08 4.09 -1.29
C THR A 192 7.45 5.48 -1.45
N VAL A 193 8.19 6.52 -1.08
CA VAL A 193 7.73 7.91 -1.24
C VAL A 193 7.50 8.24 -2.72
N GLN A 194 8.41 7.80 -3.61
CA GLN A 194 8.25 8.01 -5.06
C GLN A 194 7.04 7.22 -5.59
N GLU A 195 6.87 5.98 -5.18
CA GLU A 195 5.77 5.09 -5.58
C GLU A 195 4.40 5.69 -5.20
N ALA A 196 4.29 6.31 -4.02
CA ALA A 196 3.07 6.96 -3.55
C ALA A 196 2.84 8.34 -4.17
N VAL A 197 3.89 9.19 -4.25
CA VAL A 197 3.76 10.59 -4.68
C VAL A 197 3.61 10.74 -6.19
N LEU A 198 4.22 9.84 -6.98
CA LEU A 198 4.10 9.88 -8.44
C LEU A 198 2.73 9.38 -8.94
N SER A 199 2.02 8.66 -8.11
CA SER A 199 0.68 8.18 -8.44
C SER A 199 -0.37 9.28 -8.26
N SER A 200 -1.21 9.47 -9.26
CA SER A 200 -2.37 10.37 -9.16
C SER A 200 -3.47 9.86 -8.22
N ASN A 201 -3.46 8.55 -7.89
CA ASN A 201 -4.49 7.88 -7.10
C ASN A 201 -3.88 6.73 -6.30
N ALA A 202 -3.20 7.05 -5.19
CA ALA A 202 -2.61 6.03 -4.32
C ALA A 202 -3.56 5.62 -3.19
N TRP A 203 -3.66 4.31 -2.96
CA TRP A 203 -4.47 3.70 -1.90
C TRP A 203 -3.63 2.80 -1.03
N ILE A 204 -3.70 3.00 0.26
CA ILE A 204 -3.09 2.15 1.26
C ILE A 204 -4.08 1.08 1.67
N THR A 205 -3.60 -0.16 1.73
CA THR A 205 -4.36 -1.31 2.21
C THR A 205 -3.60 -2.03 3.31
N CYS A 206 -4.31 -2.40 4.38
CA CYS A 206 -3.79 -3.22 5.47
C CYS A 206 -4.86 -4.24 5.84
N GLY A 207 -4.58 -5.51 5.61
CA GLY A 207 -5.61 -6.54 5.66
C GLY A 207 -6.82 -6.20 4.80
N ASP A 208 -8.00 -6.18 5.38
CA ASP A 208 -9.25 -5.82 4.69
C ASP A 208 -9.56 -4.32 4.69
N ASN A 209 -8.75 -3.50 5.36
CA ASN A 209 -8.96 -2.07 5.47
C ASN A 209 -8.24 -1.30 4.35
N ALA A 210 -8.81 -0.16 3.97
CA ALA A 210 -8.22 0.72 2.95
C ALA A 210 -8.43 2.19 3.29
N ILE A 211 -7.43 3.02 2.95
CA ILE A 211 -7.48 4.48 3.06
C ILE A 211 -6.73 5.09 1.88
N SER A 212 -7.19 6.22 1.33
CA SER A 212 -6.41 6.92 0.31
C SER A 212 -5.15 7.53 0.92
N TRP A 213 -4.07 7.59 0.13
CA TRP A 213 -2.81 8.25 0.54
C TRP A 213 -3.06 9.68 1.01
N SER A 214 -3.85 10.45 0.27
CA SER A 214 -4.19 11.84 0.62
C SER A 214 -4.91 11.95 1.96
N ALA A 215 -5.82 11.02 2.27
CA ALA A 215 -6.51 11.00 3.56
C ALA A 215 -5.56 10.67 4.71
N LEU A 216 -4.65 9.70 4.54
CA LEU A 216 -3.67 9.37 5.57
C LEU A 216 -2.70 10.52 5.81
N VAL A 217 -2.19 11.16 4.74
CA VAL A 217 -1.32 12.34 4.85
C VAL A 217 -2.07 13.51 5.49
N GLY A 218 -3.33 13.75 5.11
CA GLY A 218 -4.16 14.78 5.72
C GLY A 218 -4.36 14.55 7.22
N ALA A 219 -4.62 13.32 7.64
CA ALA A 219 -4.72 12.93 9.04
C ALA A 219 -3.41 13.17 9.81
N LEU A 220 -2.29 12.78 9.21
CA LEU A 220 -0.96 12.96 9.80
C LEU A 220 -0.60 14.43 9.95
N LEU A 221 -0.75 15.23 8.90
CA LEU A 221 -0.49 16.67 8.94
C LEU A 221 -1.36 17.37 9.98
N PHE A 222 -2.67 17.04 10.02
CA PHE A 222 -3.59 17.61 11.00
C PHE A 222 -3.15 17.28 12.43
N SER A 223 -2.66 16.07 12.69
CA SER A 223 -2.19 15.67 14.03
C SER A 223 -0.99 16.49 14.53
N PHE A 224 -0.20 17.07 13.64
CA PHE A 224 0.96 17.91 14.00
C PHE A 224 0.72 19.42 13.86
N THR A 225 -0.24 19.86 13.05
CA THR A 225 -0.50 21.28 12.78
C THR A 225 -1.62 21.87 13.65
N ASP A 226 -2.64 21.08 13.98
CA ASP A 226 -3.68 21.55 14.90
C ASP A 226 -3.15 21.66 16.34
N GLN A 227 -3.28 22.83 16.95
CA GLN A 227 -2.68 23.11 18.27
C GLN A 227 -3.16 22.17 19.37
N LEU A 228 -4.44 21.81 19.37
CA LEU A 228 -5.02 20.94 20.39
C LEU A 228 -4.59 19.49 20.15
N VAL A 229 -4.72 19.02 18.93
CA VAL A 229 -4.32 17.65 18.53
C VAL A 229 -2.82 17.44 18.77
N ARG A 230 -1.98 18.41 18.39
CA ARG A 230 -0.54 18.38 18.63
C ARG A 230 -0.18 18.22 20.10
N LYS A 231 -0.86 18.94 21.01
CA LYS A 231 -0.61 18.79 22.46
C LYS A 231 -0.88 17.39 22.96
N LEU A 232 -1.92 16.74 22.42
CA LEU A 232 -2.27 15.36 22.76
C LEU A 232 -1.25 14.38 22.21
N VAL A 233 -0.89 14.51 20.93
CA VAL A 233 0.13 13.67 20.30
C VAL A 233 1.44 13.73 21.09
N LEU A 234 1.92 14.92 21.44
CA LEU A 234 3.13 15.08 22.25
C LEU A 234 2.99 14.51 23.66
N GLY A 235 1.80 14.57 24.25
CA GLY A 235 1.50 13.91 25.52
C GLY A 235 1.58 12.39 25.41
N VAL A 236 0.99 11.81 24.36
CA VAL A 236 1.04 10.36 24.10
C VAL A 236 2.46 9.88 23.87
N LEU A 237 3.23 10.56 23.01
CA LEU A 237 4.62 10.20 22.72
C LEU A 237 5.50 10.22 23.96
N LYS A 238 5.31 11.21 24.86
CA LYS A 238 6.01 11.24 26.13
C LYS A 238 5.63 10.10 27.07
N LEU A 239 4.37 9.68 27.07
CA LEU A 239 3.92 8.55 27.90
C LEU A 239 4.50 7.22 27.38
N THR A 240 4.67 7.07 26.08
CA THR A 240 5.30 5.84 25.51
C THR A 240 6.79 5.76 25.83
N GLU A 241 7.52 6.87 25.92
CA GLU A 241 8.92 6.89 26.37
C GLU A 241 9.13 6.46 27.84
N TYR A 242 8.10 6.54 28.67
CA TYR A 242 8.16 6.10 30.08
C TYR A 242 7.73 4.64 30.30
N LEU A 243 7.22 3.96 29.24
CA LEU A 243 6.71 2.58 29.33
C LEU A 243 7.67 1.54 28.69
N TYR A 244 8.79 1.98 28.13
CA TYR A 244 9.91 1.18 27.62
C TYR A 244 11.22 1.61 28.33
#